data_85926374df94c3676b43e77a6f3913a9
#
_entry.id   85926374df94c3676b43e77a6f3913a9
#
_cell.length_a   1.000
_cell.length_b   1.000
_cell.length_c   1.000
_cell.angle_alpha   90.00
_cell.angle_beta   90.00
_cell.angle_gamma   90.00
#
_symmetry.space_group_name_H-M   'P 1'
#
loop_
_entity.id
_entity.type
_entity.pdbx_description
1 polymer ?
#
loop_
_entity_poly.entity_id
_entity_poly.type
_entity_poly.pdbx_seq_one_letter_code
_entity_poly.pdbx_strand_id
1 'polypeptide(L)'
;MATKCELFGIRKKGYIEDILETVGLEGVGKKKTKHFSLGMKQRLGIGLALVGEPDLLVLDEPINGLDPQGIAEVRDTIQRLRDERNMTILISSHILEELSKIATDYGIIHNGSLLQELTSEELMKRCSERIEIELIHPEQAVPILDRMGFTNYQVTD
;
A
#
# COMPACT_ATOMS: atom_id res chain seq x y z
N MET A 1 -1.74 -7.97 22.81
CA MET A 1 -0.37 -7.45 22.94
C MET A 1 0.33 -7.96 24.20
N ALA A 2 -0.19 -7.72 25.40
CA ALA A 2 0.48 -8.15 26.64
C ALA A 2 0.97 -9.61 26.61
N THR A 3 0.11 -10.57 26.29
CA THR A 3 0.47 -11.99 26.17
C THR A 3 1.61 -12.23 25.16
N LYS A 4 1.62 -11.50 24.03
CA LYS A 4 2.72 -11.62 23.05
C LYS A 4 4.02 -11.04 23.60
N CYS A 5 3.96 -9.90 24.29
CA CYS A 5 5.14 -9.35 24.98
C CYS A 5 5.72 -10.30 26.02
N GLU A 6 4.86 -10.97 26.80
CA GLU A 6 5.28 -11.98 27.78
C GLU A 6 6.00 -13.17 27.10
N LEU A 7 5.45 -13.67 25.98
CA LEU A 7 6.07 -14.74 25.20
C LEU A 7 7.46 -14.37 24.66
N PHE A 8 7.65 -13.10 24.26
CA PHE A 8 8.93 -12.57 23.80
C PHE A 8 9.84 -12.07 24.93
N GLY A 9 9.42 -12.20 26.21
CA GLY A 9 10.19 -11.74 27.35
C GLY A 9 10.32 -10.22 27.47
N ILE A 10 9.46 -9.46 26.75
CA ILE A 10 9.50 -8.00 26.72
C ILE A 10 8.81 -7.45 27.97
N ARG A 11 9.58 -6.78 28.82
CA ARG A 11 9.11 -6.18 30.09
C ARG A 11 9.29 -4.66 30.14
N LYS A 12 9.57 -4.02 29.02
CA LYS A 12 9.80 -2.57 28.92
C LYS A 12 8.48 -1.85 29.22
N LYS A 13 8.48 -0.96 30.23
CA LYS A 13 7.35 -0.11 30.56
C LYS A 13 7.08 0.86 29.40
N GLY A 14 5.82 1.04 29.01
CA GLY A 14 5.44 1.91 27.90
C GLY A 14 5.54 1.26 26.51
N TYR A 15 6.07 0.05 26.39
CA TYR A 15 6.31 -0.61 25.10
C TYR A 15 5.02 -0.82 24.28
N ILE A 16 3.93 -1.19 24.94
CA ILE A 16 2.63 -1.40 24.28
C ILE A 16 2.06 -0.05 23.85
N GLU A 17 2.18 0.95 24.70
CA GLU A 17 1.76 2.32 24.43
C GLU A 17 2.50 2.90 23.22
N ASP A 18 3.81 2.71 23.14
CA ASP A 18 4.65 3.15 22.03
C ASP A 18 4.21 2.48 20.71
N ILE A 19 3.87 1.18 20.73
CA ILE A 19 3.34 0.48 19.56
C ILE A 19 1.96 1.02 19.18
N LEU A 20 1.06 1.22 20.15
CA LEU A 20 -0.28 1.74 19.88
C LEU A 20 -0.23 3.15 19.28
N GLU A 21 0.68 3.99 19.75
CA GLU A 21 0.93 5.31 19.19
C GLU A 21 1.46 5.21 17.74
N THR A 22 2.43 4.32 17.51
CA THR A 22 2.98 4.08 16.15
C THR A 22 1.90 3.72 15.14
N VAL A 23 0.90 2.93 15.54
CA VAL A 23 -0.20 2.52 14.65
C VAL A 23 -1.44 3.41 14.75
N GLY A 24 -1.35 4.59 15.37
CA GLY A 24 -2.44 5.56 15.50
C GLY A 24 -3.62 5.03 16.30
N LEU A 25 -3.34 4.26 17.35
CA LEU A 25 -4.32 3.72 18.31
C LEU A 25 -4.05 4.20 19.74
N GLU A 26 -3.44 5.39 19.89
CA GLU A 26 -3.28 6.02 21.20
C GLU A 26 -4.65 6.29 21.84
N GLY A 27 -4.69 6.20 23.16
CA GLY A 27 -5.90 6.48 23.96
C GLY A 27 -7.01 5.42 23.89
N VAL A 28 -6.90 4.40 23.02
CA VAL A 28 -7.95 3.36 22.88
C VAL A 28 -7.71 2.13 23.78
N GLY A 29 -6.65 2.11 24.58
CA GLY A 29 -6.23 0.93 25.36
C GLY A 29 -7.31 0.35 26.30
N LYS A 30 -8.32 1.15 26.69
CA LYS A 30 -9.46 0.70 27.51
C LYS A 30 -10.65 0.22 26.68
N LYS A 31 -10.67 0.46 25.36
CA LYS A 31 -11.78 0.08 24.49
C LYS A 31 -11.64 -1.40 24.11
N LYS A 32 -12.72 -2.17 24.25
CA LYS A 32 -12.72 -3.58 23.84
C LYS A 32 -12.62 -3.67 22.33
N THR A 33 -11.79 -4.58 21.82
CA THR A 33 -11.54 -4.78 20.37
C THR A 33 -12.79 -5.13 19.54
N LYS A 34 -13.83 -5.67 20.19
CA LYS A 34 -15.13 -5.91 19.54
C LYS A 34 -15.83 -4.62 19.04
N HIS A 35 -15.44 -3.46 19.60
CA HIS A 35 -15.98 -2.14 19.22
C HIS A 35 -15.04 -1.36 18.29
N PHE A 36 -13.98 -2.01 17.78
CA PHE A 36 -13.08 -1.40 16.83
C PHE A 36 -13.69 -1.45 15.42
N SER A 37 -13.49 -0.38 14.64
CA SER A 37 -13.72 -0.41 13.20
C SER A 37 -12.80 -1.43 12.52
N LEU A 38 -13.06 -1.75 11.25
CA LEU A 38 -12.19 -2.65 10.50
C LEU A 38 -10.77 -2.07 10.40
N GLY A 39 -10.63 -0.78 10.07
CA GLY A 39 -9.34 -0.08 10.03
C GLY A 39 -8.60 -0.08 11.37
N MET A 40 -9.30 0.13 12.49
CA MET A 40 -8.70 -0.01 13.83
C MET A 40 -8.22 -1.43 14.10
N LYS A 41 -8.96 -2.46 13.68
CA LYS A 41 -8.54 -3.86 13.84
C LYS A 41 -7.31 -4.16 12.99
N GLN A 42 -7.27 -3.64 11.77
CA GLN A 42 -6.15 -3.80 10.85
C GLN A 42 -4.87 -3.16 11.44
N ARG A 43 -4.95 -1.92 11.90
CA ARG A 43 -3.83 -1.23 12.56
C ARG A 43 -3.39 -1.92 13.86
N LEU A 44 -4.34 -2.47 14.63
CA LEU A 44 -4.00 -3.30 15.79
C LEU A 44 -3.27 -4.58 15.36
N GLY A 45 -3.64 -5.20 14.23
CA GLY A 45 -2.95 -6.36 13.66
C GLY A 45 -1.50 -6.02 13.29
N ILE A 46 -1.29 -4.88 12.62
CA ILE A 46 0.05 -4.34 12.33
C ILE A 46 0.82 -4.14 13.65
N GLY A 47 0.22 -3.48 14.65
CA GLY A 47 0.85 -3.28 15.94
C GLY A 47 1.20 -4.59 16.66
N LEU A 48 0.39 -5.64 16.51
CA LEU A 48 0.72 -6.96 17.02
C LEU A 48 1.92 -7.57 16.29
N ALA A 49 2.05 -7.36 14.98
CA ALA A 49 3.18 -7.84 14.20
C ALA A 49 4.49 -7.16 14.61
N LEU A 50 4.43 -5.88 15.02
CA LEU A 50 5.60 -5.11 15.49
C LEU A 50 6.16 -5.57 16.85
N VAL A 51 5.42 -6.36 17.64
CA VAL A 51 5.93 -6.88 18.90
C VAL A 51 7.11 -7.81 18.64
N GLY A 52 8.27 -7.49 19.21
CA GLY A 52 9.53 -8.17 19.00
C GLY A 52 10.47 -7.43 18.04
N GLU A 53 10.08 -6.25 17.56
CA GLU A 53 10.90 -5.37 16.73
C GLU A 53 11.47 -6.07 15.49
N PRO A 54 10.59 -6.61 14.61
CA PRO A 54 11.04 -7.33 13.41
C PRO A 54 11.70 -6.40 12.41
N ASP A 55 12.70 -6.91 11.67
CA ASP A 55 13.33 -6.19 10.56
C ASP A 55 12.47 -6.20 9.28
N LEU A 56 11.62 -7.23 9.15
CA LEU A 56 10.72 -7.42 8.00
C LEU A 56 9.27 -7.57 8.48
N LEU A 57 8.38 -6.80 7.90
CA LEU A 57 6.94 -6.89 8.08
C LEU A 57 6.28 -7.39 6.80
N VAL A 58 5.50 -8.46 6.90
CA VAL A 58 4.73 -9.00 5.77
C VAL A 58 3.24 -8.73 6.00
N LEU A 59 2.60 -8.03 5.09
CA LEU A 59 1.20 -7.64 5.16
C LEU A 59 0.45 -8.19 3.94
N ASP A 60 -0.51 -9.07 4.20
CA ASP A 60 -1.36 -9.64 3.17
C ASP A 60 -2.68 -8.86 3.09
N GLU A 61 -2.92 -8.20 1.95
CA GLU A 61 -4.11 -7.39 1.66
C GLU A 61 -4.49 -6.41 2.79
N PRO A 62 -3.56 -5.56 3.33
CA PRO A 62 -3.80 -4.80 4.55
C PRO A 62 -4.87 -3.72 4.44
N ILE A 63 -5.27 -3.35 3.23
CA ILE A 63 -6.27 -2.30 2.96
C ILE A 63 -7.59 -2.85 2.42
N ASN A 64 -7.68 -4.17 2.23
CA ASN A 64 -8.86 -4.78 1.64
C ASN A 64 -10.11 -4.60 2.52
N GLY A 65 -11.22 -4.16 1.91
CA GLY A 65 -12.50 -3.98 2.58
C GLY A 65 -12.59 -2.77 3.52
N LEU A 66 -11.56 -1.91 3.54
CA LEU A 66 -11.58 -0.66 4.30
C LEU A 66 -12.34 0.44 3.54
N ASP A 67 -12.94 1.35 4.29
CA ASP A 67 -13.42 2.61 3.76
C ASP A 67 -12.25 3.57 3.41
N PRO A 68 -12.46 4.62 2.62
CA PRO A 68 -11.39 5.53 2.19
C PRO A 68 -10.57 6.11 3.35
N GLN A 69 -11.22 6.40 4.48
CA GLN A 69 -10.52 6.89 5.68
C GLN A 69 -9.63 5.81 6.28
N GLY A 70 -10.14 4.58 6.41
CA GLY A 70 -9.37 3.43 6.93
C GLY A 70 -8.17 3.11 6.04
N ILE A 71 -8.32 3.20 4.71
CA ILE A 71 -7.20 3.04 3.76
C ILE A 71 -6.13 4.09 4.02
N ALA A 72 -6.51 5.37 4.14
CA ALA A 72 -5.57 6.46 4.43
C ALA A 72 -4.82 6.22 5.75
N GLU A 73 -5.53 5.86 6.83
CA GLU A 73 -4.95 5.61 8.14
C GLU A 73 -3.96 4.43 8.16
N VAL A 74 -4.28 3.34 7.43
CA VAL A 74 -3.36 2.18 7.28
C VAL A 74 -2.16 2.56 6.44
N ARG A 75 -2.35 3.28 5.34
CA ARG A 75 -1.27 3.79 4.50
C ARG A 75 -0.30 4.66 5.27
N ASP A 76 -0.81 5.64 6.02
CA ASP A 76 0.01 6.54 6.84
C ASP A 76 0.81 5.75 7.91
N THR A 77 0.21 4.69 8.48
CA THR A 77 0.91 3.78 9.39
C THR A 77 2.08 3.08 8.70
N ILE A 78 1.86 2.54 7.50
CA ILE A 78 2.90 1.85 6.71
C ILE A 78 4.03 2.81 6.32
N GLN A 79 3.70 4.01 5.85
CA GLN A 79 4.70 5.03 5.51
C GLN A 79 5.54 5.42 6.72
N ARG A 80 4.90 5.64 7.87
CA ARG A 80 5.61 5.96 9.12
C ARG A 80 6.57 4.84 9.55
N LEU A 81 6.16 3.59 9.43
CA LEU A 81 7.02 2.44 9.74
C LEU A 81 8.24 2.37 8.82
N ARG A 82 8.05 2.63 7.52
CA ARG A 82 9.14 2.68 6.54
C ARG A 82 10.09 3.84 6.84
N ASP A 83 9.56 5.05 7.01
CA ASP A 83 10.35 6.28 7.01
C ASP A 83 11.00 6.55 8.38
N GLU A 84 10.29 6.31 9.48
CA GLU A 84 10.78 6.60 10.84
C GLU A 84 11.51 5.43 11.48
N ARG A 85 11.15 4.17 11.10
CA ARG A 85 11.76 2.96 11.67
C ARG A 85 12.68 2.22 10.70
N ASN A 86 12.82 2.73 9.47
CA ASN A 86 13.62 2.11 8.40
C ASN A 86 13.29 0.62 8.21
N MET A 87 12.00 0.28 8.32
CA MET A 87 11.51 -1.09 8.29
C MET A 87 11.31 -1.56 6.85
N THR A 88 11.75 -2.78 6.56
CA THR A 88 11.41 -3.43 5.29
C THR A 88 9.98 -3.98 5.36
N ILE A 89 9.14 -3.61 4.40
CA ILE A 89 7.73 -4.00 4.40
C ILE A 89 7.38 -4.64 3.06
N LEU A 90 6.90 -5.88 3.11
CA LEU A 90 6.35 -6.60 1.96
C LEU A 90 4.83 -6.57 2.04
N ILE A 91 4.18 -6.08 0.98
CA ILE A 91 2.72 -5.90 0.94
C ILE A 91 2.16 -6.62 -0.27
N SER A 92 1.12 -7.45 -0.08
CA SER A 92 0.27 -7.90 -1.18
C SER A 92 -0.93 -6.96 -1.34
N SER A 93 -1.34 -6.69 -2.56
CA SER A 93 -2.61 -6.02 -2.87
C SER A 93 -3.00 -6.25 -4.33
N HIS A 94 -4.28 -6.21 -4.61
CA HIS A 94 -4.83 -6.18 -5.96
C HIS A 94 -5.23 -4.74 -6.40
N ILE A 95 -5.02 -3.73 -5.54
CA ILE A 95 -5.36 -2.33 -5.79
C ILE A 95 -4.07 -1.56 -6.08
N LEU A 96 -3.67 -1.53 -7.36
CA LEU A 96 -2.42 -0.90 -7.80
C LEU A 96 -2.35 0.60 -7.45
N GLU A 97 -3.48 1.31 -7.55
CA GLU A 97 -3.55 2.74 -7.23
C GLU A 97 -3.13 3.04 -5.77
N GLU A 98 -3.54 2.20 -4.82
CA GLU A 98 -3.14 2.40 -3.42
C GLU A 98 -1.70 1.97 -3.16
N LEU A 99 -1.23 0.90 -3.82
CA LEU A 99 0.18 0.50 -3.74
C LEU A 99 1.11 1.59 -4.28
N SER A 100 0.72 2.28 -5.37
CA SER A 100 1.56 3.32 -5.98
C SER A 100 1.85 4.51 -5.07
N LYS A 101 1.08 4.67 -4.00
CA LYS A 101 1.27 5.72 -2.99
C LYS A 101 2.29 5.36 -1.90
N ILE A 102 2.66 4.07 -1.78
CA ILE A 102 3.51 3.57 -0.68
C ILE A 102 4.68 2.70 -1.12
N ALA A 103 4.53 1.93 -2.19
CA ALA A 103 5.55 0.98 -2.64
C ALA A 103 6.68 1.68 -3.41
N THR A 104 7.90 1.21 -3.19
CA THR A 104 9.11 1.63 -3.92
C THR A 104 9.42 0.67 -5.06
N ASP A 105 9.11 -0.60 -4.84
CA ASP A 105 9.39 -1.71 -5.75
C ASP A 105 8.17 -2.61 -5.87
N TYR A 106 8.00 -3.25 -7.01
CA TYR A 106 6.84 -4.09 -7.33
C TYR A 106 7.28 -5.46 -7.84
N GLY A 107 6.60 -6.49 -7.36
CA GLY A 107 6.66 -7.84 -7.90
C GLY A 107 5.30 -8.22 -8.48
N ILE A 108 5.24 -8.56 -9.76
CA ILE A 108 4.02 -9.04 -10.41
C ILE A 108 4.03 -10.57 -10.37
N ILE A 109 3.02 -11.13 -9.68
CA ILE A 109 2.89 -12.58 -9.50
C ILE A 109 1.66 -13.09 -10.25
N HIS A 110 1.83 -14.19 -10.99
CA HIS A 110 0.75 -14.89 -11.66
C HIS A 110 0.97 -16.39 -11.60
N ASN A 111 -0.06 -17.14 -11.22
CA ASN A 111 -0.01 -18.60 -11.09
C ASN A 111 1.21 -19.12 -10.29
N GLY A 112 1.55 -18.45 -9.18
CA GLY A 112 2.64 -18.85 -8.29
C GLY A 112 4.04 -18.53 -8.83
N SER A 113 4.15 -17.83 -9.95
CA SER A 113 5.42 -17.40 -10.53
C SER A 113 5.56 -15.89 -10.51
N LEU A 114 6.74 -15.40 -10.13
CA LEU A 114 7.11 -14.00 -10.26
C LEU A 114 7.39 -13.70 -11.74
N LEU A 115 6.52 -12.91 -12.35
CA LEU A 115 6.63 -12.56 -13.77
C LEU A 115 7.60 -11.42 -14.02
N GLN A 116 7.63 -10.45 -13.11
CA GLN A 116 8.39 -9.23 -13.28
C GLN A 116 8.66 -8.54 -11.95
N GLU A 117 9.83 -7.91 -11.85
CA GLU A 117 10.18 -6.94 -10.82
C GLU A 117 10.38 -5.58 -11.46
N LEU A 118 9.88 -4.53 -10.82
CA LEU A 118 9.89 -3.17 -11.31
C LEU A 118 10.06 -2.19 -10.16
N THR A 119 10.80 -1.13 -10.38
CA THR A 119 10.75 0.04 -9.51
C THR A 119 9.47 0.85 -9.73
N SER A 120 9.12 1.71 -8.77
CA SER A 120 8.00 2.65 -8.93
C SER A 120 8.15 3.53 -10.18
N GLU A 121 9.38 3.98 -10.46
CA GLU A 121 9.68 4.80 -11.65
C GLU A 121 9.44 4.05 -12.96
N GLU A 122 9.87 2.79 -13.04
CA GLU A 122 9.65 1.95 -14.22
C GLU A 122 8.18 1.63 -14.44
N LEU A 123 7.45 1.36 -13.35
CA LEU A 123 6.00 1.14 -13.40
C LEU A 123 5.29 2.38 -13.94
N MET A 124 5.59 3.57 -13.40
CA MET A 124 4.97 4.82 -13.84
C MET A 124 5.27 5.14 -15.31
N LYS A 125 6.48 4.86 -15.80
CA LYS A 125 6.81 4.99 -17.23
C LYS A 125 5.97 4.07 -18.13
N ARG A 126 5.62 2.87 -17.64
CA ARG A 126 4.80 1.90 -18.39
C ARG A 126 3.30 2.18 -18.31
N CYS A 127 2.86 2.76 -17.18
CA CYS A 127 1.49 3.21 -16.96
C CYS A 127 1.25 4.63 -17.47
N SER A 128 2.06 5.11 -18.45
CA SER A 128 1.81 6.40 -19.08
C SER A 128 0.36 6.46 -19.58
N GLU A 129 -0.32 7.53 -19.24
CA GLU A 129 -1.71 7.75 -19.62
C GLU A 129 -1.86 7.59 -21.14
N ARG A 130 -2.68 6.63 -21.53
CA ARG A 130 -3.10 6.46 -22.93
C ARG A 130 -4.53 6.93 -23.02
N ILE A 131 -4.79 7.80 -23.97
CA ILE A 131 -6.15 8.14 -24.38
C ILE A 131 -6.43 7.28 -25.62
N GLU A 132 -7.30 6.30 -25.49
CA GLU A 132 -7.79 5.50 -26.61
C GLU A 132 -9.03 6.20 -27.16
N ILE A 133 -8.99 6.51 -28.45
CA ILE A 133 -10.10 7.15 -29.16
C ILE A 133 -10.52 6.20 -30.26
N GLU A 134 -11.74 5.69 -30.18
CA GLU A 134 -12.35 4.91 -31.26
C GLU A 134 -12.96 5.86 -32.29
N LEU A 135 -12.50 5.77 -33.52
CA LEU A 135 -12.93 6.65 -34.63
C LEU A 135 -13.43 5.82 -35.82
N ILE A 136 -14.50 6.29 -36.42
CA ILE A 136 -15.05 5.66 -37.64
C ILE A 136 -14.07 5.80 -38.83
N HIS A 137 -13.32 6.90 -38.86
CA HIS A 137 -12.35 7.23 -39.89
C HIS A 137 -11.03 7.70 -39.27
N PRO A 138 -10.19 6.79 -38.76
CA PRO A 138 -8.96 7.15 -38.03
C PRO A 138 -7.96 7.92 -38.93
N GLU A 139 -7.98 7.68 -40.24
CA GLU A 139 -7.13 8.37 -41.21
C GLU A 139 -7.36 9.90 -41.29
N GLN A 140 -8.56 10.36 -40.90
CA GLN A 140 -8.89 11.79 -40.89
C GLN A 140 -8.43 12.48 -39.60
N ALA A 141 -8.18 11.72 -38.54
CA ALA A 141 -7.72 12.26 -37.25
C ALA A 141 -6.23 12.61 -37.29
N VAL A 142 -5.43 11.85 -38.00
CA VAL A 142 -3.96 12.03 -38.07
C VAL A 142 -3.56 13.49 -38.41
N PRO A 143 -4.05 14.12 -39.49
CA PRO A 143 -3.67 15.50 -39.80
C PRO A 143 -4.24 16.52 -38.80
N ILE A 144 -5.27 16.17 -38.03
CA ILE A 144 -5.80 17.03 -36.98
C ILE A 144 -4.91 16.95 -35.73
N LEU A 145 -4.50 15.76 -35.35
CA LEU A 145 -3.59 15.54 -34.22
C LEU A 145 -2.24 16.21 -34.45
N ASP A 146 -1.69 16.09 -35.66
CA ASP A 146 -0.45 16.76 -36.07
C ASP A 146 -0.57 18.29 -35.96
N ARG A 147 -1.71 18.85 -36.40
CA ARG A 147 -1.99 20.29 -36.27
C ARG A 147 -2.12 20.77 -34.85
N MET A 148 -2.61 19.90 -33.97
CA MET A 148 -2.74 20.17 -32.53
C MET A 148 -1.41 19.97 -31.76
N GLY A 149 -0.34 19.51 -32.46
CA GLY A 149 0.98 19.30 -31.87
C GLY A 149 1.16 17.98 -31.12
N PHE A 150 0.24 17.02 -31.27
CA PHE A 150 0.41 15.68 -30.76
C PHE A 150 1.34 14.89 -31.67
N THR A 151 2.47 14.41 -31.13
CA THR A 151 3.47 13.64 -31.90
C THR A 151 3.58 12.19 -31.45
N ASN A 152 2.88 11.82 -30.38
CA ASN A 152 3.03 10.51 -29.71
C ASN A 152 1.71 9.73 -29.74
N TYR A 153 1.24 9.38 -30.94
CA TYR A 153 0.05 8.55 -31.14
C TYR A 153 0.36 7.34 -32.02
N GLN A 154 -0.43 6.29 -31.86
CA GLN A 154 -0.41 5.10 -32.71
C GLN A 154 -1.82 4.86 -33.25
N VAL A 155 -1.90 4.57 -34.54
CA VAL A 155 -3.15 4.11 -35.16
C VAL A 155 -3.12 2.59 -35.16
N THR A 156 -4.11 1.97 -34.52
CA THR A 156 -4.29 0.50 -34.50
C THR A 156 -5.56 0.18 -35.28
N ASP A 157 -5.50 -0.84 -36.12
CA ASP A 157 -6.64 -1.38 -36.89
C ASP A 157 -7.63 -2.10 -35.98
#